data_959d853e701db5b81e245b71a8e93cf0
#
_entry.id   959d853e701db5b81e245b71a8e93cf0
#
_cell.length_a   1.000
_cell.length_b   1.000
_cell.length_c   1.000
_cell.angle_alpha   90.00
_cell.angle_beta   90.00
_cell.angle_gamma   90.00
#
_symmetry.space_group_name_H-M   'P 1'
#
loop_
_entity.id
_entity.type
_entity.pdbx_description
1 polymer ?
#
loop_
_entity_poly.entity_id
_entity_poly.type
_entity_poly.pdbx_seq_one_letter_code
_entity_poly.pdbx_strand_id
1 'polypeptide(L)'
;MSLKSFKPYTKSTRGTIITDRTGLWKGKPYKPLTNNNKSSRGRNNYGRITSRNTGGGHKQKYRNIDFYRKKNDMTAEVERIEYDPNRSCHIMLVKFEDDERCYYLAPQDIKIGDKIQNGNDIEIKTGNCMPLQSIPVGINIHNVELQPGAGGKIARSAGTSVTISGTDGIYSLVKLASGEVRKINSRAMATIGILSNPDQKNIKIGKAGRSRWLGRRPHTRGVVMNPVDHPHGGGEGKSAGGRHPVSPTGQSAKGLKTRDNKRTDKFIVRRRKRKKK
;
A
#
# COMPACT_ATOMS: atom_id res chain seq x y z
N MET A 1 6.05 -6.60 -15.12
CA MET A 1 5.15 -5.73 -15.90
C MET A 1 5.94 -4.55 -16.39
N SER A 2 5.66 -4.10 -17.62
CA SER A 2 6.36 -2.99 -18.25
C SER A 2 5.61 -1.67 -18.06
N LEU A 3 6.33 -0.55 -18.19
CA LEU A 3 5.75 0.77 -18.26
C LEU A 3 5.33 1.07 -19.72
N LYS A 4 4.17 1.67 -19.89
CA LYS A 4 3.67 2.14 -21.18
C LYS A 4 3.79 3.65 -21.24
N SER A 5 4.59 4.15 -22.19
CA SER A 5 4.66 5.56 -22.58
C SER A 5 3.78 5.82 -23.80
N PHE A 6 3.43 7.07 -24.02
CA PHE A 6 2.61 7.49 -25.15
C PHE A 6 3.41 8.36 -26.12
N LYS A 7 3.06 8.32 -27.39
CA LYS A 7 3.62 9.26 -28.40
C LYS A 7 3.33 10.71 -27.99
N PRO A 8 4.29 11.63 -28.14
CA PRO A 8 4.22 12.99 -27.57
C PRO A 8 3.40 13.97 -28.42
N TYR A 9 2.23 13.59 -28.86
CA TYR A 9 1.38 14.46 -29.72
C TYR A 9 0.81 15.66 -28.96
N THR A 10 0.54 15.55 -27.66
CA THR A 10 -0.01 16.62 -26.84
C THR A 10 0.82 16.80 -25.57
N LYS A 11 0.66 17.97 -24.90
CA LYS A 11 1.30 18.24 -23.61
C LYS A 11 1.03 17.14 -22.58
N SER A 12 -0.18 16.58 -22.57
CA SER A 12 -0.56 15.53 -21.63
C SER A 12 0.05 14.17 -21.97
N THR A 13 0.10 13.79 -23.26
CA THR A 13 0.66 12.49 -23.67
C THR A 13 2.18 12.46 -23.56
N ARG A 14 2.86 13.60 -23.80
CA ARG A 14 4.32 13.73 -23.66
C ARG A 14 4.82 13.33 -22.28
N GLY A 15 4.11 13.68 -21.22
CA GLY A 15 4.52 13.40 -19.83
C GLY A 15 3.81 12.20 -19.20
N THR A 16 3.00 11.44 -19.94
CA THR A 16 2.22 10.32 -19.36
C THR A 16 2.99 9.01 -19.46
N ILE A 17 3.16 8.37 -18.30
CA ILE A 17 3.67 7.01 -18.19
C ILE A 17 2.73 6.25 -17.26
N ILE A 18 2.22 5.11 -17.69
CA ILE A 18 1.33 4.23 -16.89
C ILE A 18 1.87 2.80 -16.86
N THR A 19 1.42 2.02 -15.90
CA THR A 19 1.71 0.58 -15.87
C THR A 19 0.89 -0.14 -16.95
N ASP A 20 1.52 -1.08 -17.63
CA ASP A 20 0.83 -1.97 -18.57
C ASP A 20 -0.05 -2.95 -17.80
N ARG A 21 -1.26 -3.19 -18.30
CA ARG A 21 -2.26 -4.09 -17.72
C ARG A 21 -2.65 -5.22 -18.66
N THR A 22 -1.84 -5.49 -19.67
CA THR A 22 -2.18 -6.44 -20.75
C THR A 22 -2.40 -7.86 -20.21
N GLY A 23 -1.64 -8.26 -19.21
CA GLY A 23 -1.75 -9.59 -18.58
C GLY A 23 -2.82 -9.71 -17.47
N LEU A 24 -3.61 -8.66 -17.23
CA LEU A 24 -4.63 -8.70 -16.18
C LEU A 24 -6.01 -9.00 -16.75
N TRP A 25 -6.87 -9.58 -15.92
CA TRP A 25 -8.26 -9.83 -16.23
C TRP A 25 -8.98 -8.54 -16.65
N LYS A 26 -9.64 -8.55 -17.80
CA LYS A 26 -10.35 -7.39 -18.38
C LYS A 26 -11.85 -7.36 -18.05
N GLY A 27 -12.38 -8.47 -17.53
CA GLY A 27 -13.79 -8.61 -17.19
C GLY A 27 -14.19 -7.94 -15.88
N LYS A 28 -15.44 -8.13 -15.49
CA LYS A 28 -15.99 -7.64 -14.22
C LYS A 28 -15.39 -8.39 -13.03
N PRO A 29 -15.23 -7.72 -11.85
CA PRO A 29 -14.82 -8.40 -10.62
C PRO A 29 -15.87 -9.42 -10.18
N TYR A 30 -15.49 -10.36 -9.34
CA TYR A 30 -16.39 -11.36 -8.77
C TYR A 30 -17.41 -10.69 -7.84
N LYS A 31 -18.68 -10.70 -8.27
CA LYS A 31 -19.76 -9.90 -7.65
C LYS A 31 -19.97 -10.20 -6.15
N PRO A 32 -19.96 -11.45 -5.67
CA PRO A 32 -20.18 -11.76 -4.25
C PRO A 32 -19.13 -11.13 -3.32
N LEU A 33 -17.89 -10.94 -3.79
CA LEU A 33 -16.80 -10.36 -3.03
C LEU A 33 -16.62 -8.84 -3.30
N THR A 34 -17.65 -8.16 -3.82
CA THR A 34 -17.56 -6.72 -4.10
C THR A 34 -18.63 -5.92 -3.37
N ASN A 35 -18.21 -4.84 -2.72
CA ASN A 35 -19.07 -3.90 -2.04
C ASN A 35 -19.05 -2.52 -2.72
N ASN A 36 -20.14 -1.77 -2.58
CA ASN A 36 -20.16 -0.38 -2.99
C ASN A 36 -19.37 0.47 -1.99
N ASN A 37 -18.38 1.20 -2.49
CA ASN A 37 -17.60 2.13 -1.67
C ASN A 37 -18.14 3.56 -1.86
N LYS A 38 -18.75 4.11 -0.80
CA LYS A 38 -19.15 5.52 -0.77
C LYS A 38 -17.94 6.35 -0.32
N SER A 39 -17.50 7.27 -1.17
CA SER A 39 -16.41 8.20 -0.81
C SER A 39 -16.91 9.22 0.21
N SER A 40 -16.21 9.35 1.33
CA SER A 40 -16.45 10.41 2.34
C SER A 40 -16.02 11.81 1.87
N ARG A 41 -15.32 11.89 0.73
CA ARG A 41 -14.77 13.14 0.18
C ARG A 41 -13.92 13.94 1.18
N GLY A 42 -13.19 13.24 2.04
CA GLY A 42 -12.33 13.81 3.07
C GLY A 42 -13.07 14.38 4.29
N ARG A 43 -14.33 14.00 4.49
CA ARG A 43 -15.14 14.43 5.64
C ARG A 43 -15.29 13.30 6.66
N ASN A 44 -15.35 13.67 7.93
CA ASN A 44 -15.66 12.75 9.03
C ASN A 44 -17.19 12.54 9.17
N ASN A 45 -17.60 11.80 10.22
CA ASN A 45 -19.01 11.54 10.56
C ASN A 45 -19.81 12.80 10.90
N TYR A 46 -19.15 13.90 11.36
CA TYR A 46 -19.78 15.21 11.61
C TYR A 46 -19.81 16.13 10.39
N GLY A 47 -19.41 15.64 9.20
CA GLY A 47 -19.35 16.44 7.97
C GLY A 47 -18.16 17.42 7.88
N ARG A 48 -17.28 17.47 8.88
CA ARG A 48 -16.10 18.34 8.89
C ARG A 48 -14.98 17.76 8.03
N ILE A 49 -14.26 18.64 7.33
CA ILE A 49 -13.11 18.25 6.51
C ILE A 49 -11.93 17.89 7.40
N THR A 50 -11.59 16.59 7.48
CA THR A 50 -10.44 16.05 8.20
C THR A 50 -9.27 15.70 7.26
N SER A 51 -9.57 15.43 5.98
CA SER A 51 -8.57 15.21 4.93
C SER A 51 -8.79 16.23 3.81
N ARG A 52 -7.93 17.25 3.77
CA ARG A 52 -8.02 18.32 2.76
C ARG A 52 -7.70 17.79 1.36
N ASN A 53 -8.17 18.50 0.33
CA ASN A 53 -7.87 18.27 -1.08
C ASN A 53 -8.26 16.87 -1.58
N THR A 54 -9.30 16.27 -0.99
CA THR A 54 -9.87 14.98 -1.39
C THR A 54 -11.31 15.17 -1.84
N GLY A 55 -11.70 14.53 -2.94
CA GLY A 55 -13.09 14.55 -3.41
C GLY A 55 -13.22 14.34 -4.91
N GLY A 56 -14.43 13.99 -5.33
CA GLY A 56 -14.71 13.58 -6.71
C GLY A 56 -14.04 12.24 -7.03
N GLY A 57 -13.64 12.09 -8.27
CA GLY A 57 -13.02 10.87 -8.77
C GLY A 57 -14.02 9.85 -9.32
N HIS A 58 -13.50 8.82 -9.96
CA HIS A 58 -14.30 7.72 -10.49
C HIS A 58 -14.98 6.92 -9.38
N LYS A 59 -16.24 6.49 -9.59
CA LYS A 59 -16.94 5.53 -8.73
C LYS A 59 -16.17 4.20 -8.74
N GLN A 60 -15.86 3.69 -7.55
CA GLN A 60 -15.07 2.48 -7.37
C GLN A 60 -15.86 1.46 -6.55
N LYS A 61 -15.79 0.19 -6.97
CA LYS A 61 -16.25 -0.94 -6.17
C LYS A 61 -15.10 -1.40 -5.29
N TYR A 62 -15.36 -1.67 -4.03
CA TYR A 62 -14.40 -2.25 -3.11
C TYR A 62 -14.40 -3.78 -3.28
N ARG A 63 -13.21 -4.38 -3.33
CA ARG A 63 -13.03 -5.84 -3.30
C ARG A 63 -12.73 -6.25 -1.86
N ASN A 64 -13.49 -7.19 -1.35
CA ASN A 64 -13.22 -7.79 -0.05
C ASN A 64 -12.01 -8.70 -0.16
N ILE A 65 -10.87 -8.25 0.36
CA ILE A 65 -9.64 -9.03 0.38
C ILE A 65 -9.55 -9.75 1.71
N ASP A 66 -9.27 -11.02 1.68
CA ASP A 66 -8.93 -11.76 2.88
C ASP A 66 -7.45 -11.54 3.24
N PHE A 67 -7.23 -10.79 4.31
CA PHE A 67 -5.91 -10.54 4.88
C PHE A 67 -5.56 -11.53 5.99
N TYR A 68 -6.52 -12.34 6.43
CA TYR A 68 -6.36 -13.27 7.55
C TYR A 68 -5.83 -14.62 7.09
N ARG A 69 -6.18 -15.02 5.86
CA ARG A 69 -5.77 -16.32 5.34
C ARG A 69 -6.15 -17.49 6.25
N LYS A 70 -7.40 -17.53 6.73
CA LYS A 70 -7.86 -18.46 7.77
C LYS A 70 -7.99 -19.92 7.32
N LYS A 71 -8.12 -20.20 6.03
CA LYS A 71 -8.22 -21.56 5.51
C LYS A 71 -6.84 -22.20 5.50
N ASN A 72 -6.50 -22.89 6.58
CA ASN A 72 -5.25 -23.65 6.68
C ASN A 72 -5.41 -25.03 6.02
N ASP A 73 -4.29 -25.57 5.56
CA ASP A 73 -4.12 -26.93 5.03
C ASP A 73 -5.03 -27.27 3.82
N MET A 74 -5.59 -26.25 3.17
CA MET A 74 -6.36 -26.37 1.94
C MET A 74 -5.58 -25.75 0.79
N THR A 75 -5.59 -26.44 -0.35
CA THR A 75 -5.01 -25.93 -1.60
C THR A 75 -6.00 -25.00 -2.30
N ALA A 76 -5.51 -23.88 -2.79
CA ALA A 76 -6.27 -22.96 -3.63
C ALA A 76 -5.55 -22.73 -4.95
N GLU A 77 -6.30 -22.70 -6.05
CA GLU A 77 -5.79 -22.41 -7.38
C GLU A 77 -6.07 -20.96 -7.78
N VAL A 78 -5.10 -20.31 -8.40
CA VAL A 78 -5.24 -18.94 -8.91
C VAL A 78 -6.05 -18.94 -10.21
N GLU A 79 -7.33 -18.56 -10.15
CA GLU A 79 -8.20 -18.47 -11.34
C GLU A 79 -7.81 -17.29 -12.25
N ARG A 80 -7.50 -16.13 -11.67
CA ARG A 80 -7.17 -14.90 -12.43
C ARG A 80 -6.50 -13.83 -11.57
N ILE A 81 -5.80 -12.93 -12.25
CA ILE A 81 -5.16 -11.76 -11.62
C ILE A 81 -5.91 -10.51 -12.09
N GLU A 82 -6.34 -9.67 -11.15
CA GLU A 82 -7.19 -8.51 -11.41
C GLU A 82 -6.52 -7.19 -11.00
N TYR A 83 -6.91 -6.12 -11.70
CA TYR A 83 -6.65 -4.75 -11.27
C TYR A 83 -7.66 -4.32 -10.19
N ASP A 84 -7.16 -3.77 -9.08
CA ASP A 84 -8.01 -3.16 -8.06
C ASP A 84 -7.78 -1.64 -8.02
N PRO A 85 -8.83 -0.80 -8.23
CA PRO A 85 -8.70 0.65 -8.17
C PRO A 85 -8.48 1.19 -6.76
N ASN A 86 -8.70 0.39 -5.70
CA ASN A 86 -8.59 0.80 -4.31
C ASN A 86 -7.17 0.60 -3.73
N ARG A 87 -6.28 -0.06 -4.47
CA ARG A 87 -4.91 -0.32 -4.04
C ARG A 87 -3.91 -0.22 -5.18
N SER A 88 -2.64 -0.13 -4.84
CA SER A 88 -1.55 0.01 -5.81
C SER A 88 -1.08 -1.33 -6.39
N CYS A 89 -1.16 -2.43 -5.63
CA CYS A 89 -0.84 -3.79 -6.08
C CYS A 89 -2.03 -4.45 -6.79
N HIS A 90 -1.75 -5.51 -7.54
CA HIS A 90 -2.79 -6.36 -8.10
C HIS A 90 -3.33 -7.34 -7.07
N ILE A 91 -4.50 -7.88 -7.34
CA ILE A 91 -5.15 -8.91 -6.55
C ILE A 91 -5.32 -10.16 -7.39
N MET A 92 -5.37 -11.31 -6.74
CA MET A 92 -5.68 -12.58 -7.38
C MET A 92 -6.98 -13.14 -6.80
N LEU A 93 -7.82 -13.65 -7.66
CA LEU A 93 -8.96 -14.47 -7.28
C LEU A 93 -8.48 -15.90 -7.21
N VAL A 94 -8.68 -16.53 -6.07
CA VAL A 94 -8.32 -17.92 -5.84
C VAL A 94 -9.57 -18.74 -5.58
N LYS A 95 -9.55 -19.98 -6.05
CA LYS A 95 -10.59 -20.98 -5.86
C LYS A 95 -10.02 -22.10 -5.00
N PHE A 96 -10.66 -22.37 -3.89
CA PHE A 96 -10.32 -23.51 -3.01
C PHE A 96 -10.94 -24.82 -3.52
N GLU A 97 -10.51 -25.93 -2.96
CA GLU A 97 -11.05 -27.26 -3.25
C GLU A 97 -12.53 -27.41 -2.90
N ASP A 98 -13.02 -26.61 -1.95
CA ASP A 98 -14.44 -26.53 -1.56
C ASP A 98 -15.28 -25.58 -2.44
N ASP A 99 -14.78 -25.19 -3.62
CA ASP A 99 -15.39 -24.24 -4.56
C ASP A 99 -15.54 -22.81 -4.03
N GLU A 100 -15.15 -22.52 -2.78
CA GLU A 100 -15.17 -21.14 -2.26
C GLU A 100 -14.10 -20.30 -2.94
N ARG A 101 -14.44 -19.04 -3.21
CA ARG A 101 -13.54 -18.07 -3.83
C ARG A 101 -13.17 -16.96 -2.87
N CYS A 102 -11.90 -16.59 -2.86
CA CYS A 102 -11.39 -15.47 -2.08
C CYS A 102 -10.49 -14.56 -2.92
N TYR A 103 -10.42 -13.29 -2.54
CA TYR A 103 -9.40 -12.39 -3.08
C TYR A 103 -8.20 -12.32 -2.16
N TYR A 104 -7.01 -12.50 -2.73
CA TYR A 104 -5.72 -12.30 -2.07
C TYR A 104 -4.90 -11.23 -2.78
N LEU A 105 -3.88 -10.70 -2.10
CA LEU A 105 -2.87 -9.85 -2.74
C LEU A 105 -2.00 -10.71 -3.66
N ALA A 106 -1.83 -10.29 -4.91
CA ALA A 106 -1.03 -11.02 -5.88
C ALA A 106 0.47 -10.74 -5.70
N PRO A 107 1.33 -11.74 -5.46
CA PRO A 107 2.77 -11.61 -5.59
C PRO A 107 3.20 -11.31 -7.03
N GLN A 108 4.47 -10.90 -7.21
CA GLN A 108 4.99 -10.48 -8.51
C GLN A 108 5.03 -11.62 -9.52
N ASP A 109 5.46 -12.80 -9.11
CA ASP A 109 5.79 -13.93 -10.01
C ASP A 109 4.69 -14.99 -10.08
N ILE A 110 3.51 -14.72 -9.50
CA ILE A 110 2.37 -15.63 -9.51
C ILE A 110 1.72 -15.67 -10.90
N LYS A 111 1.32 -16.86 -11.33
CA LYS A 111 0.64 -17.10 -12.61
C LYS A 111 -0.76 -17.67 -12.38
N ILE A 112 -1.59 -17.59 -13.40
CA ILE A 112 -2.89 -18.27 -13.44
C ILE A 112 -2.65 -19.79 -13.48
N GLY A 113 -3.38 -20.54 -12.68
CA GLY A 113 -3.20 -21.98 -12.49
C GLY A 113 -2.23 -22.38 -11.39
N ASP A 114 -1.47 -21.43 -10.80
CA ASP A 114 -0.59 -21.73 -9.67
C ASP A 114 -1.41 -22.16 -8.45
N LYS A 115 -0.92 -23.19 -7.76
CA LYS A 115 -1.49 -23.64 -6.50
C LYS A 115 -0.79 -22.96 -5.32
N ILE A 116 -1.59 -22.48 -4.37
CA ILE A 116 -1.14 -21.82 -3.16
C ILE A 116 -1.78 -22.47 -1.93
N GLN A 117 -1.07 -22.45 -0.82
CA GLN A 117 -1.50 -23.04 0.44
C GLN A 117 -1.25 -22.08 1.61
N ASN A 118 -2.01 -22.28 2.69
CA ASN A 118 -1.80 -21.64 3.97
C ASN A 118 -1.63 -22.75 5.02
N GLY A 119 -0.64 -22.63 5.90
CA GLY A 119 -0.41 -23.66 6.94
C GLY A 119 0.93 -23.48 7.62
N ASN A 120 1.26 -24.40 8.54
CA ASN A 120 2.50 -24.34 9.30
C ASN A 120 3.67 -25.01 8.57
N ASP A 121 3.42 -26.20 8.00
CA ASP A 121 4.44 -27.05 7.38
C ASP A 121 4.14 -27.23 5.88
N ILE A 122 4.30 -26.15 5.14
CA ILE A 122 4.05 -26.11 3.70
C ILE A 122 5.32 -25.71 2.96
N GLU A 123 5.37 -26.01 1.68
CA GLU A 123 6.49 -25.67 0.80
C GLU A 123 6.75 -24.15 0.77
N ILE A 124 8.03 -23.76 0.77
CA ILE A 124 8.47 -22.37 0.64
C ILE A 124 8.34 -21.92 -0.81
N LYS A 125 7.11 -21.60 -1.22
CA LYS A 125 6.75 -21.17 -2.57
C LYS A 125 6.09 -19.79 -2.55
N THR A 126 6.33 -19.00 -3.59
CA THR A 126 5.69 -17.67 -3.74
C THR A 126 4.18 -17.80 -3.70
N GLY A 127 3.54 -17.01 -2.83
CA GLY A 127 2.09 -17.02 -2.62
C GLY A 127 1.63 -17.83 -1.42
N ASN A 128 2.42 -18.78 -0.92
CA ASN A 128 2.12 -19.54 0.29
C ASN A 128 2.21 -18.66 1.54
N CYS A 129 1.37 -18.96 2.52
CA CYS A 129 1.30 -18.21 3.77
C CYS A 129 1.59 -19.13 4.96
N MET A 130 2.60 -18.76 5.75
CA MET A 130 3.04 -19.56 6.91
C MET A 130 3.50 -18.66 8.06
N PRO A 131 3.66 -19.20 9.28
CA PRO A 131 4.21 -18.47 10.41
C PRO A 131 5.66 -18.03 10.16
N LEU A 132 6.04 -16.87 10.72
CA LEU A 132 7.39 -16.34 10.56
C LEU A 132 8.49 -17.31 11.04
N GLN A 133 8.21 -18.17 12.02
CA GLN A 133 9.15 -19.18 12.51
C GLN A 133 9.51 -20.25 11.47
N SER A 134 8.59 -20.57 10.56
CA SER A 134 8.79 -21.58 9.52
C SER A 134 9.48 -21.00 8.26
N ILE A 135 9.67 -19.68 8.19
CA ILE A 135 10.28 -19.03 7.04
C ILE A 135 11.77 -18.80 7.29
N PRO A 136 12.67 -19.27 6.41
CA PRO A 136 14.11 -19.04 6.54
C PRO A 136 14.48 -17.56 6.47
N VAL A 137 15.61 -17.24 7.11
CA VAL A 137 16.20 -15.89 7.09
C VAL A 137 16.60 -15.49 5.66
N GLY A 138 16.36 -14.23 5.29
CA GLY A 138 16.73 -13.68 3.98
C GLY A 138 15.60 -13.74 2.94
N ILE A 139 14.56 -14.54 3.15
CA ILE A 139 13.42 -14.62 2.21
C ILE A 139 12.59 -13.34 2.24
N ASN A 140 12.16 -12.90 1.06
CA ASN A 140 11.21 -11.79 0.92
C ASN A 140 9.79 -12.26 1.24
N ILE A 141 9.11 -11.53 2.10
CA ILE A 141 7.74 -11.79 2.52
C ILE A 141 6.90 -10.53 2.43
N HIS A 142 5.61 -10.67 2.33
CA HIS A 142 4.64 -9.57 2.32
C HIS A 142 3.39 -9.93 3.13
N ASN A 143 2.45 -8.99 3.24
CA ASN A 143 1.20 -9.18 3.98
C ASN A 143 1.42 -9.73 5.41
N VAL A 144 2.42 -9.20 6.11
CA VAL A 144 2.85 -9.70 7.42
C VAL A 144 1.92 -9.21 8.52
N GLU A 145 1.54 -10.10 9.41
CA GLU A 145 0.81 -9.76 10.62
C GLU A 145 1.70 -9.07 11.65
N LEU A 146 1.11 -8.23 12.48
CA LEU A 146 1.79 -7.64 13.65
C LEU A 146 1.60 -8.47 14.92
N GLN A 147 0.46 -9.14 15.01
CA GLN A 147 0.10 -10.06 16.08
C GLN A 147 -0.58 -11.26 15.43
N PRO A 148 -0.38 -12.48 15.97
CA PRO A 148 -1.04 -13.67 15.44
C PRO A 148 -2.55 -13.49 15.35
N GLY A 149 -3.15 -13.83 14.20
CA GLY A 149 -4.58 -13.75 13.95
C GLY A 149 -5.15 -12.34 13.76
N ALA A 150 -4.32 -11.29 13.72
CA ALA A 150 -4.78 -9.91 13.51
C ALA A 150 -4.91 -9.51 12.03
N GLY A 151 -4.61 -10.42 11.12
CA GLY A 151 -4.54 -10.19 9.68
C GLY A 151 -3.32 -9.39 9.25
N GLY A 152 -2.89 -9.57 8.01
CA GLY A 152 -1.71 -8.92 7.46
C GLY A 152 -1.86 -7.40 7.42
N LYS A 153 -0.85 -6.68 7.92
CA LYS A 153 -0.83 -5.20 8.02
C LYS A 153 0.41 -4.58 7.39
N ILE A 154 1.53 -5.28 7.37
CA ILE A 154 2.82 -4.80 6.85
C ILE A 154 3.01 -5.29 5.41
N ALA A 155 3.69 -4.47 4.59
CA ALA A 155 4.04 -4.77 3.20
C ALA A 155 2.81 -5.18 2.34
N ARG A 156 1.85 -4.25 2.18
CA ARG A 156 0.64 -4.44 1.37
C ARG A 156 0.58 -3.53 0.14
N SER A 157 1.56 -2.67 -0.05
CA SER A 157 1.64 -1.77 -1.22
C SER A 157 2.40 -2.40 -2.37
N ALA A 158 2.16 -1.93 -3.58
CA ALA A 158 2.85 -2.40 -4.80
C ALA A 158 4.38 -2.44 -4.66
N GLY A 159 4.98 -3.53 -5.07
CA GLY A 159 6.43 -3.72 -5.07
C GLY A 159 7.08 -3.73 -3.68
N THR A 160 6.30 -3.81 -2.59
CA THR A 160 6.87 -3.88 -1.24
C THR A 160 7.10 -5.31 -0.81
N SER A 161 8.18 -5.49 -0.07
CA SER A 161 8.50 -6.70 0.68
C SER A 161 9.20 -6.32 1.97
N VAL A 162 9.29 -7.25 2.87
CA VAL A 162 10.12 -7.22 4.07
C VAL A 162 10.93 -8.50 4.15
N THR A 163 12.03 -8.50 4.86
CA THR A 163 12.89 -9.69 5.00
C THR A 163 13.05 -10.07 6.47
N ILE A 164 13.10 -11.35 6.75
CA ILE A 164 13.45 -11.86 8.06
C ILE A 164 14.97 -11.74 8.20
N SER A 165 15.42 -11.09 9.28
CA SER A 165 16.85 -10.88 9.56
C SER A 165 17.41 -11.84 10.60
N GLY A 166 16.54 -12.54 11.33
CA GLY A 166 16.90 -13.48 12.38
C GLY A 166 15.74 -13.73 13.33
N THR A 167 15.98 -14.52 14.35
CA THR A 167 15.03 -14.82 15.43
C THR A 167 15.61 -14.40 16.79
N ASP A 168 14.76 -14.04 17.72
CA ASP A 168 15.11 -13.63 19.08
C ASP A 168 14.05 -14.20 20.04
N GLY A 169 14.26 -15.43 20.47
CA GLY A 169 13.30 -16.18 21.28
C GLY A 169 11.94 -16.34 20.57
N ILE A 170 10.89 -15.84 21.20
CA ILE A 170 9.52 -15.90 20.67
C ILE A 170 9.24 -14.86 19.56
N TYR A 171 10.23 -14.04 19.21
CA TYR A 171 10.11 -12.98 18.20
C TYR A 171 11.00 -13.24 16.99
N SER A 172 10.48 -12.95 15.81
CA SER A 172 11.24 -12.84 14.58
C SER A 172 11.63 -11.38 14.32
N LEU A 173 12.88 -11.14 13.94
CA LEU A 173 13.42 -9.83 13.58
C LEU A 173 13.13 -9.56 12.11
N VAL A 174 12.25 -8.62 11.82
CA VAL A 174 11.81 -8.30 10.46
C VAL A 174 12.33 -6.94 10.04
N LYS A 175 13.09 -6.92 8.95
CA LYS A 175 13.59 -5.68 8.32
C LYS A 175 12.54 -5.15 7.35
N LEU A 176 11.96 -4.00 7.68
CA LEU A 176 10.94 -3.32 6.89
C LEU A 176 11.54 -2.63 5.66
N ALA A 177 10.71 -2.33 4.66
CA ALA A 177 11.10 -1.57 3.47
C ALA A 177 11.69 -0.17 3.79
N SER A 178 11.38 0.40 4.95
CA SER A 178 11.95 1.65 5.46
C SER A 178 13.39 1.51 5.99
N GLY A 179 13.88 0.27 6.18
CA GLY A 179 15.15 -0.05 6.84
C GLY A 179 15.05 -0.17 8.37
N GLU A 180 13.86 0.02 8.96
CA GLU A 180 13.61 -0.26 10.37
C GLU A 180 13.62 -1.77 10.59
N VAL A 181 14.25 -2.23 11.68
CA VAL A 181 14.19 -3.62 12.14
C VAL A 181 13.27 -3.70 13.34
N ARG A 182 12.30 -4.59 13.28
CA ARG A 182 11.24 -4.72 14.25
C ARG A 182 11.06 -6.15 14.73
N LYS A 183 10.78 -6.32 16.03
CA LYS A 183 10.35 -7.59 16.62
C LYS A 183 8.88 -7.84 16.30
N ILE A 184 8.57 -9.01 15.76
CA ILE A 184 7.20 -9.49 15.50
C ILE A 184 7.12 -10.90 16.09
N ASN A 185 5.99 -11.24 16.69
CA ASN A 185 5.79 -12.58 17.23
C ASN A 185 6.00 -13.65 16.15
N SER A 186 6.79 -14.68 16.44
CA SER A 186 7.17 -15.72 15.46
C SER A 186 6.00 -16.56 14.96
N ARG A 187 4.88 -16.59 15.70
CA ARG A 187 3.62 -17.24 15.29
C ARG A 187 2.79 -16.36 14.31
N ALA A 188 3.18 -15.09 14.08
CA ALA A 188 2.47 -14.22 13.15
C ALA A 188 2.63 -14.72 11.73
N MET A 189 1.54 -14.70 10.96
CA MET A 189 1.50 -15.19 9.58
C MET A 189 2.10 -14.18 8.61
N ALA A 190 2.75 -14.69 7.57
CA ALA A 190 3.28 -13.90 6.47
C ALA A 190 3.18 -14.67 5.14
N THR A 191 3.05 -13.95 4.03
CA THR A 191 3.00 -14.55 2.69
C THR A 191 4.37 -14.40 2.02
N ILE A 192 4.86 -15.47 1.39
CA ILE A 192 6.14 -15.50 0.70
C ILE A 192 6.08 -14.73 -0.61
N GLY A 193 7.13 -13.98 -0.90
CA GLY A 193 7.33 -13.24 -2.15
C GLY A 193 7.23 -11.73 -2.02
N ILE A 194 7.44 -11.04 -3.13
CA ILE A 194 7.34 -9.58 -3.28
C ILE A 194 5.97 -9.25 -3.90
N LEU A 195 5.33 -8.18 -3.48
CA LEU A 195 4.06 -7.76 -4.07
C LEU A 195 4.22 -7.27 -5.51
N SER A 196 3.21 -7.56 -6.30
CA SER A 196 3.10 -7.17 -7.72
C SER A 196 3.15 -5.66 -7.95
N ASN A 197 3.35 -5.28 -9.22
CA ASN A 197 3.31 -3.90 -9.71
C ASN A 197 4.41 -2.98 -9.12
N PRO A 198 5.69 -3.38 -9.08
CA PRO A 198 6.78 -2.55 -8.53
C PRO A 198 6.95 -1.22 -9.25
N ASP A 199 6.54 -1.13 -10.51
CA ASP A 199 6.62 0.07 -11.36
C ASP A 199 5.56 1.13 -11.04
N GLN A 200 4.65 0.87 -10.11
CA GLN A 200 3.64 1.84 -9.68
C GLN A 200 4.26 3.18 -9.22
N LYS A 201 5.46 3.17 -8.65
CA LYS A 201 6.21 4.37 -8.24
C LYS A 201 6.68 5.23 -9.42
N ASN A 202 6.85 4.61 -10.60
CA ASN A 202 7.37 5.24 -11.81
C ASN A 202 6.27 5.87 -12.69
N ILE A 203 5.00 5.77 -12.29
CA ILE A 203 3.86 6.35 -13.01
C ILE A 203 3.97 7.87 -13.01
N LYS A 204 3.78 8.45 -14.20
CA LYS A 204 3.63 9.89 -14.41
C LYS A 204 2.23 10.19 -14.90
N ILE A 205 1.49 10.98 -14.15
CA ILE A 205 0.07 11.27 -14.42
C ILE A 205 -0.14 12.08 -15.71
N GLY A 206 0.79 12.98 -16.05
CA GLY A 206 0.83 13.74 -17.31
C GLY A 206 -0.12 14.94 -17.36
N LYS A 207 -1.28 14.90 -16.70
CA LYS A 207 -2.25 16.03 -16.69
C LYS A 207 -3.01 16.15 -15.38
N ALA A 208 -3.42 17.36 -15.03
CA ALA A 208 -4.18 17.67 -13.80
C ALA A 208 -5.55 16.94 -13.77
N GLY A 209 -6.23 16.80 -14.90
CA GLY A 209 -7.50 16.08 -14.99
C GLY A 209 -7.41 14.63 -14.54
N ARG A 210 -6.28 13.93 -14.78
CA ARG A 210 -6.09 12.56 -14.28
C ARG A 210 -5.97 12.53 -12.76
N SER A 211 -5.36 13.53 -12.12
CA SER A 211 -5.37 13.68 -10.65
C SER A 211 -6.81 13.83 -10.14
N ARG A 212 -7.65 14.59 -10.87
CA ARG A 212 -9.08 14.74 -10.53
C ARG A 212 -9.82 13.40 -10.62
N TRP A 213 -9.55 12.58 -11.63
CA TRP A 213 -10.14 11.24 -11.75
C TRP A 213 -9.76 10.32 -10.59
N LEU A 214 -8.57 10.51 -10.01
CA LEU A 214 -8.10 9.79 -8.82
C LEU A 214 -8.66 10.35 -7.50
N GLY A 215 -9.54 11.35 -7.55
CA GLY A 215 -10.15 11.96 -6.37
C GLY A 215 -9.28 13.01 -5.67
N ARG A 216 -8.19 13.46 -6.31
CA ARG A 216 -7.33 14.52 -5.79
C ARG A 216 -7.79 15.88 -6.26
N ARG A 217 -8.07 16.80 -5.37
CA ARG A 217 -8.41 18.20 -5.66
C ARG A 217 -7.14 19.07 -5.69
N PRO A 218 -7.18 20.24 -6.34
CA PRO A 218 -6.09 21.20 -6.29
C PRO A 218 -5.70 21.57 -4.86
N HIS A 219 -4.41 21.81 -4.66
CA HIS A 219 -3.86 22.22 -3.36
C HIS A 219 -3.37 23.66 -3.46
N THR A 220 -3.88 24.52 -2.57
CA THR A 220 -3.45 25.90 -2.42
C THR A 220 -2.22 25.94 -1.51
N ARG A 221 -1.17 26.65 -1.92
CA ARG A 221 0.04 26.85 -1.11
C ARG A 221 -0.23 27.88 0.00
N GLY A 222 0.34 27.68 1.19
CA GLY A 222 0.17 28.60 2.31
C GLY A 222 0.59 30.05 2.03
N VAL A 223 1.59 30.25 1.16
CA VAL A 223 2.09 31.58 0.76
C VAL A 223 1.04 32.44 0.02
N VAL A 224 0.04 31.82 -0.62
CA VAL A 224 -1.02 32.55 -1.34
C VAL A 224 -2.31 32.67 -0.53
N MET A 225 -2.26 32.33 0.73
CA MET A 225 -3.36 32.49 1.69
C MET A 225 -3.22 33.79 2.47
N ASN A 226 -4.29 34.17 3.17
CA ASN A 226 -4.25 35.30 4.11
C ASN A 226 -3.51 34.92 5.39
N PRO A 227 -3.00 35.91 6.17
CA PRO A 227 -2.30 35.66 7.42
C PRO A 227 -3.10 34.85 8.44
N VAL A 228 -4.43 34.99 8.46
CA VAL A 228 -5.34 34.25 9.35
C VAL A 228 -5.44 32.76 9.00
N ASP A 229 -5.21 32.40 7.72
CA ASP A 229 -5.40 31.04 7.21
C ASP A 229 -4.11 30.19 7.27
N HIS A 230 -2.95 30.86 7.22
CA HIS A 230 -1.68 30.16 7.20
C HIS A 230 -0.53 31.05 7.72
N PRO A 231 0.42 30.52 8.52
CA PRO A 231 1.60 31.25 9.00
C PRO A 231 2.53 31.81 7.91
N HIS A 232 2.40 31.36 6.67
CA HIS A 232 3.11 31.88 5.49
C HIS A 232 2.26 32.84 4.65
N GLY A 233 1.06 33.18 5.09
CA GLY A 233 0.16 34.08 4.39
C GLY A 233 0.52 35.55 4.59
N GLY A 234 -0.01 36.37 3.69
CA GLY A 234 0.16 37.80 3.69
C GLY A 234 1.33 38.31 2.85
N GLY A 235 1.54 39.66 2.89
CA GLY A 235 2.51 40.36 2.08
C GLY A 235 1.95 40.87 0.76
N GLU A 236 2.72 41.70 0.06
CA GLU A 236 2.38 42.23 -1.25
C GLU A 236 2.93 41.37 -2.38
N GLY A 237 2.12 41.09 -3.41
CA GLY A 237 2.50 40.35 -4.57
C GLY A 237 2.99 38.93 -4.26
N LYS A 238 4.13 38.55 -4.84
CA LYS A 238 4.78 37.25 -4.58
C LYS A 238 5.75 37.32 -3.40
N SER A 239 5.25 37.51 -2.21
CA SER A 239 6.08 37.58 -0.99
C SER A 239 6.71 36.19 -0.70
N ALA A 240 7.89 36.22 -0.06
CA ALA A 240 8.51 35.02 0.49
C ALA A 240 7.78 34.62 1.79
N GLY A 241 7.93 33.34 2.21
CA GLY A 241 7.26 32.83 3.41
C GLY A 241 7.72 33.44 4.74
N GLY A 242 8.79 34.24 4.76
CA GLY A 242 9.29 35.01 5.89
C GLY A 242 9.81 34.20 7.09
N ARG A 243 9.67 32.88 7.09
CA ARG A 243 10.02 31.97 8.19
C ARG A 243 10.31 30.56 7.70
N HIS A 244 10.84 29.72 8.58
CA HIS A 244 11.01 28.29 8.26
C HIS A 244 9.70 27.63 7.82
N PRO A 245 9.74 26.65 6.89
CA PRO A 245 8.53 25.96 6.42
C PRO A 245 7.75 25.32 7.57
N VAL A 246 6.49 25.71 7.70
CA VAL A 246 5.56 25.17 8.71
C VAL A 246 4.24 24.72 8.08
N SER A 247 3.52 23.89 8.81
CA SER A 247 2.14 23.49 8.48
C SER A 247 1.15 24.62 8.75
N PRO A 248 -0.13 24.51 8.32
CA PRO A 248 -1.19 25.46 8.71
C PRO A 248 -1.35 25.62 10.22
N THR A 249 -0.96 24.60 11.00
CA THR A 249 -1.01 24.62 12.48
C THR A 249 0.28 25.10 13.13
N GLY A 250 1.22 25.64 12.36
CA GLY A 250 2.49 26.19 12.88
C GLY A 250 3.59 25.15 13.15
N GLN A 251 3.33 23.87 12.98
CA GLN A 251 4.34 22.83 13.19
C GLN A 251 5.38 22.82 12.06
N SER A 252 6.66 22.62 12.43
CA SER A 252 7.75 22.52 11.45
C SER A 252 7.49 21.44 10.40
N ALA A 253 7.49 21.81 9.11
CA ALA A 253 7.31 20.90 7.99
C ALA A 253 8.55 20.04 7.69
N LYS A 254 9.75 20.47 8.17
CA LYS A 254 11.03 19.78 7.97
C LYS A 254 11.67 19.44 9.31
N GLY A 255 12.20 18.22 9.41
CA GLY A 255 13.02 17.79 10.55
C GLY A 255 12.27 17.33 11.79
N LEU A 256 11.01 17.69 11.97
CA LEU A 256 10.21 17.29 13.13
C LEU A 256 9.99 15.75 13.15
N LYS A 257 10.21 15.15 14.31
CA LYS A 257 9.84 13.76 14.59
C LYS A 257 8.35 13.74 14.96
N THR A 258 7.52 13.19 14.07
CA THR A 258 6.06 13.15 14.27
C THR A 258 5.58 11.88 14.98
N ARG A 259 6.43 10.84 15.12
CA ARG A 259 6.07 9.63 15.87
C ARG A 259 6.09 9.90 17.36
N ASP A 260 4.94 9.74 18.02
CA ASP A 260 4.76 9.88 19.47
C ASP A 260 4.22 8.59 20.15
N ASN A 261 4.18 7.49 19.45
CA ASN A 261 3.69 6.23 20.01
C ASN A 261 4.80 5.50 20.78
N LYS A 262 4.94 5.79 22.08
CA LYS A 262 5.91 5.15 22.98
C LYS A 262 5.60 3.69 23.27
N ARG A 263 4.30 3.30 23.27
CA ARG A 263 3.83 1.95 23.60
C ARG A 263 4.47 0.85 22.74
N THR A 264 4.75 1.14 21.46
CA THR A 264 5.30 0.17 20.50
C THR A 264 6.80 0.34 20.26
N ASP A 265 7.49 1.23 20.98
CA ASP A 265 8.94 1.44 20.84
C ASP A 265 9.75 0.21 21.28
N LYS A 266 9.25 -0.56 22.25
CA LYS A 266 9.86 -1.83 22.71
C LYS A 266 10.00 -2.89 21.61
N PHE A 267 9.23 -2.79 20.54
CA PHE A 267 9.32 -3.69 19.39
C PHE A 267 10.28 -3.21 18.31
N ILE A 268 10.87 -2.02 18.43
CA ILE A 268 11.80 -1.45 17.45
C ILE A 268 13.23 -1.72 17.92
N VAL A 269 13.92 -2.62 17.23
CA VAL A 269 15.33 -2.96 17.52
C VAL A 269 16.26 -1.90 16.92
N ARG A 270 16.00 -1.54 15.65
CA ARG A 270 16.79 -0.53 14.94
C ARG A 270 15.89 0.39 14.14
N ARG A 271 15.98 1.68 14.41
CA ARG A 271 15.25 2.70 13.64
C ARG A 271 15.87 2.89 12.24
N ARG A 272 15.06 3.39 11.29
CA ARG A 272 15.55 3.75 9.96
C ARG A 272 16.71 4.74 10.05
N LYS A 273 17.74 4.57 9.26
CA LYS A 273 18.83 5.54 9.13
C LYS A 273 18.26 6.84 8.52
N ARG A 274 18.51 7.98 9.13
CA ARG A 274 18.30 9.28 8.48
C ARG A 274 19.30 9.41 7.35
N LYS A 275 18.83 9.72 6.13
CA LYS A 275 19.76 10.15 5.08
C LYS A 275 20.41 11.45 5.59
N LYS A 276 21.73 11.40 5.83
CA LYS A 276 22.51 12.64 5.93
C LYS A 276 22.34 13.35 4.57
N LYS A 277 21.99 14.62 4.59
CA LYS A 277 22.03 15.47 3.41
C LYS A 277 23.47 15.68 2.99
#